data_db54ed1e97a5c6e1d39cfacef86772f3
#
_entry.id   db54ed1e97a5c6e1d39cfacef86772f3
#
_cell.length_a   1.000
_cell.length_b   1.000
_cell.length_c   1.000
_cell.angle_alpha   90.00
_cell.angle_beta   90.00
_cell.angle_gamma   90.00
#
_symmetry.space_group_name_H-M   'P 1'
#
loop_
_entity.id
_entity.type
_entity.pdbx_description
1 polymer ?
#
loop_
_entity_poly.entity_id
_entity_poly.type
_entity_poly.pdbx_seq_one_letter_code
_entity_poly.pdbx_strand_id
1 'polypeptide(L)'
;MNFQLTEEQRAIAELAVSVFADFCTDGKIQQFWASDAACDADLWRQLHEGGLTALILPEELGGSALGMIELSAVLESQGRHLAPVPLWSHQLALAAVARFAGDALRGSNGSVLADSTQLATLSLEGMHGGRGLQLHADAAAEGWRLRGRAVAVPLAAQSALAVLPAATAQGVRLFAIDLAQPGIGKITGRLTHHEPAADLLFAGLSLPAGAALAPEALAWVAPRVAACFGALQLGVVEEALKRVVAYTSERVQFGQPIAAFQAISQKCADCLIDVEALRSSLWQLVWRLDSGLAAEGSAGVVRAWTCDAGHRVTHAAQHMHGGIGVDVSYPIHRYTYWSRAIEIACGGVSASLEGLGRWLATAALEDA
;
A
#
# COMPACT_ATOMS: atom_id res chain seq x y z
N MET A 1 11.19 -11.20 20.58
CA MET A 1 10.80 -10.08 19.73
C MET A 1 11.05 -8.79 20.52
N ASN A 2 11.85 -7.86 19.98
CA ASN A 2 12.07 -6.55 20.58
C ASN A 2 11.24 -5.53 19.76
N PHE A 3 10.32 -4.82 20.41
CA PHE A 3 9.48 -3.81 19.76
C PHE A 3 10.09 -2.39 19.81
N GLN A 4 11.34 -2.26 20.25
CA GLN A 4 12.02 -0.98 20.26
C GLN A 4 12.77 -0.77 18.94
N LEU A 5 12.51 0.34 18.29
CA LEU A 5 13.28 0.78 17.13
C LEU A 5 14.74 1.06 17.52
N THR A 6 15.68 0.72 16.66
CA THR A 6 17.08 1.15 16.76
C THR A 6 17.19 2.67 16.58
N GLU A 7 18.36 3.24 16.85
CA GLU A 7 18.59 4.68 16.59
C GLU A 7 18.41 5.02 15.12
N GLU A 8 18.92 4.19 14.22
CA GLU A 8 18.80 4.37 12.77
C GLU A 8 17.33 4.30 12.31
N GLN A 9 16.59 3.32 12.80
CA GLN A 9 15.16 3.18 12.50
C GLN A 9 14.36 4.39 12.98
N ARG A 10 14.67 4.91 14.17
CA ARG A 10 14.04 6.14 14.68
C ARG A 10 14.38 7.35 13.82
N ALA A 11 15.64 7.51 13.44
CA ALA A 11 16.07 8.63 12.59
C ALA A 11 15.34 8.63 11.24
N ILE A 12 15.15 7.46 10.61
CA ILE A 12 14.37 7.32 9.36
C ILE A 12 12.90 7.69 9.58
N ALA A 13 12.29 7.19 10.66
CA ALA A 13 10.91 7.51 10.99
C ALA A 13 10.71 9.02 11.26
N GLU A 14 11.62 9.65 12.02
CA GLU A 14 11.60 11.09 12.32
C GLU A 14 11.80 11.94 11.07
N LEU A 15 12.72 11.55 10.17
CA LEU A 15 12.90 12.20 8.88
C LEU A 15 11.62 12.15 8.05
N ALA A 16 10.98 10.98 7.95
CA ALA A 16 9.72 10.83 7.23
C ALA A 16 8.61 11.71 7.82
N VAL A 17 8.47 11.75 9.15
CA VAL A 17 7.51 12.62 9.83
C VAL A 17 7.76 14.09 9.50
N SER A 18 9.01 14.55 9.55
CA SER A 18 9.37 15.94 9.25
C SER A 18 9.02 16.30 7.80
N VAL A 19 9.44 15.47 6.83
CA VAL A 19 9.18 15.72 5.41
C VAL A 19 7.68 15.75 5.13
N PHE A 20 6.91 14.76 5.61
CA PHE A 20 5.47 14.75 5.35
C PHE A 20 4.73 15.88 6.06
N ALA A 21 5.12 16.28 7.26
CA ALA A 21 4.50 17.42 7.96
C ALA A 21 4.67 18.73 7.20
N ASP A 22 5.85 18.95 6.59
CA ASP A 22 6.14 20.15 5.82
C ASP A 22 5.39 20.20 4.48
N PHE A 23 5.21 19.05 3.81
CA PHE A 23 4.61 18.98 2.49
C PHE A 23 3.11 18.67 2.49
N CYS A 24 2.55 18.03 3.53
CA CYS A 24 1.20 17.49 3.53
C CYS A 24 0.29 18.15 4.57
N THR A 25 0.22 19.48 4.59
CA THR A 25 -0.81 20.18 5.37
C THR A 25 -2.19 19.98 4.75
N ASP A 26 -3.27 20.12 5.55
CA ASP A 26 -4.65 19.99 5.06
C ASP A 26 -4.95 20.87 3.84
N GLY A 27 -4.38 22.09 3.80
CA GLY A 27 -4.52 23.01 2.66
C GLY A 27 -3.79 22.51 1.41
N LYS A 28 -2.56 22.00 1.54
CA LYS A 28 -1.80 21.44 0.41
C LYS A 28 -2.47 20.18 -0.15
N ILE A 29 -2.97 19.29 0.71
CA ILE A 29 -3.73 18.11 0.28
C ILE A 29 -5.02 18.52 -0.46
N GLN A 30 -5.72 19.55 0.03
CA GLN A 30 -6.90 20.07 -0.67
C GLN A 30 -6.55 20.63 -2.06
N GLN A 31 -5.45 21.35 -2.18
CA GLN A 31 -4.97 21.86 -3.46
C GLN A 31 -4.58 20.72 -4.41
N PHE A 32 -3.88 19.71 -3.90
CA PHE A 32 -3.54 18.52 -4.68
C PHE A 32 -4.80 17.81 -5.20
N TRP A 33 -5.82 17.61 -4.37
CA TRP A 33 -7.08 16.97 -4.77
C TRP A 33 -7.85 17.78 -5.83
N ALA A 34 -7.69 19.09 -5.85
CA ALA A 34 -8.28 19.98 -6.86
C ALA A 34 -7.45 20.03 -8.16
N SER A 35 -6.28 19.42 -8.20
CA SER A 35 -5.38 19.44 -9.35
C SER A 35 -5.50 18.16 -10.18
N ASP A 36 -4.93 18.18 -11.40
CA ASP A 36 -4.74 17.02 -12.26
C ASP A 36 -3.40 16.32 -12.03
N ALA A 37 -2.61 16.73 -11.04
CA ALA A 37 -1.33 16.15 -10.74
C ALA A 37 -1.46 14.66 -10.38
N ALA A 38 -0.51 13.85 -10.84
CA ALA A 38 -0.48 12.42 -10.59
C ALA A 38 0.09 12.08 -9.20
N CYS A 39 1.13 12.79 -8.80
CA CYS A 39 1.72 12.77 -7.46
C CYS A 39 2.29 14.17 -7.16
N ASP A 40 2.63 14.41 -5.91
CA ASP A 40 3.34 15.62 -5.51
C ASP A 40 4.83 15.47 -5.90
N ALA A 41 5.22 16.14 -7.00
CA ALA A 41 6.57 16.02 -7.57
C ALA A 41 7.65 16.63 -6.67
N ASP A 42 7.33 17.70 -5.93
CA ASP A 42 8.27 18.32 -5.01
C ASP A 42 8.50 17.45 -3.78
N LEU A 43 7.42 16.89 -3.23
CA LEU A 43 7.51 15.90 -2.16
C LEU A 43 8.28 14.65 -2.63
N TRP A 44 7.99 14.14 -3.83
CA TRP A 44 8.70 12.97 -4.37
C TRP A 44 10.20 13.21 -4.48
N ARG A 45 10.60 14.38 -5.00
CA ARG A 45 12.01 14.80 -5.08
C ARG A 45 12.64 14.86 -3.69
N GLN A 46 11.98 15.48 -2.71
CA GLN A 46 12.50 15.58 -1.35
C GLN A 46 12.66 14.21 -0.68
N LEU A 47 11.71 13.30 -0.88
CA LEU A 47 11.82 11.91 -0.39
C LEU A 47 12.98 11.18 -1.06
N HIS A 48 13.20 11.44 -2.34
CA HIS A 48 14.32 10.85 -3.08
C HIS A 48 15.67 11.36 -2.58
N GLU A 49 15.83 12.67 -2.43
CA GLU A 49 17.03 13.30 -1.87
C GLU A 49 17.33 12.82 -0.44
N GLY A 50 16.29 12.50 0.34
CA GLY A 50 16.38 11.88 1.66
C GLY A 50 16.60 10.37 1.67
N GLY A 51 16.71 9.71 0.51
CA GLY A 51 16.90 8.24 0.40
C GLY A 51 15.65 7.40 0.72
N LEU A 52 14.48 8.04 0.91
CA LEU A 52 13.25 7.36 1.36
C LEU A 52 12.50 6.63 0.25
N THR A 53 12.89 6.79 -1.02
CA THR A 53 12.25 6.12 -2.16
C THR A 53 12.85 4.77 -2.52
N ALA A 54 13.98 4.38 -1.91
CA ALA A 54 14.73 3.18 -2.25
C ALA A 54 15.24 2.41 -1.02
N LEU A 55 14.49 2.44 0.11
CA LEU A 55 14.91 1.86 1.39
C LEU A 55 15.25 0.36 1.29
N ILE A 56 14.39 -0.41 0.62
CA ILE A 56 14.50 -1.87 0.54
C ILE A 56 15.24 -2.37 -0.71
N LEU A 57 15.77 -1.47 -1.52
CA LEU A 57 16.58 -1.84 -2.68
C LEU A 57 18.01 -2.13 -2.24
N PRO A 58 18.70 -3.05 -2.94
CA PRO A 58 20.14 -3.29 -2.74
C PRO A 58 20.99 -2.04 -2.99
N GLU A 59 22.12 -1.91 -2.28
CA GLU A 59 23.04 -0.76 -2.42
C GLU A 59 23.59 -0.63 -3.84
N GLU A 60 23.88 -1.75 -4.52
CA GLU A 60 24.34 -1.76 -5.91
C GLU A 60 23.32 -1.20 -6.92
N LEU A 61 22.07 -1.03 -6.50
CA LEU A 61 21.00 -0.40 -7.27
C LEU A 61 20.62 0.99 -6.71
N GLY A 62 21.48 1.57 -5.89
CA GLY A 62 21.28 2.90 -5.30
C GLY A 62 20.30 2.90 -4.13
N GLY A 63 19.99 1.74 -3.56
CA GLY A 63 19.14 1.61 -2.37
C GLY A 63 19.93 1.60 -1.06
N SER A 64 19.20 1.42 0.04
CA SER A 64 19.78 1.39 1.41
C SER A 64 19.88 -0.03 1.99
N ALA A 65 19.43 -1.06 1.28
CA ALA A 65 19.40 -2.46 1.70
C ALA A 65 18.72 -2.68 3.08
N LEU A 66 17.76 -1.82 3.44
CA LEU A 66 16.99 -1.87 4.69
C LEU A 66 15.82 -2.87 4.60
N GLY A 67 15.06 -2.99 5.70
CA GLY A 67 13.98 -3.94 5.83
C GLY A 67 12.57 -3.36 5.72
N MET A 68 11.60 -4.22 6.01
CA MET A 68 10.20 -3.84 6.06
C MET A 68 9.85 -3.02 7.30
N ILE A 69 10.67 -3.07 8.36
CA ILE A 69 10.48 -2.25 9.57
C ILE A 69 10.62 -0.77 9.19
N GLU A 70 11.69 -0.39 8.51
CA GLU A 70 11.95 0.99 8.08
C GLU A 70 10.93 1.46 7.06
N LEU A 71 10.64 0.65 6.04
CA LEU A 71 9.63 0.98 5.05
C LEU A 71 8.25 1.17 5.70
N SER A 72 7.86 0.31 6.64
CA SER A 72 6.57 0.43 7.34
C SER A 72 6.49 1.68 8.19
N ALA A 73 7.56 2.10 8.87
CA ALA A 73 7.59 3.34 9.63
C ALA A 73 7.38 4.59 8.73
N VAL A 74 7.99 4.59 7.54
CA VAL A 74 7.79 5.65 6.54
C VAL A 74 6.37 5.64 6.00
N LEU A 75 5.81 4.47 5.68
CA LEU A 75 4.44 4.33 5.18
C LEU A 75 3.37 4.67 6.23
N GLU A 76 3.61 4.38 7.52
CA GLU A 76 2.74 4.84 8.60
C GLU A 76 2.68 6.36 8.63
N SER A 77 3.83 7.03 8.51
CA SER A 77 3.89 8.50 8.41
C SER A 77 3.21 9.01 7.13
N GLN A 78 3.38 8.34 5.99
CA GLN A 78 2.66 8.66 4.76
C GLN A 78 1.14 8.59 4.94
N GLY A 79 0.63 7.53 5.56
CA GLY A 79 -0.80 7.35 5.85
C GLY A 79 -1.35 8.40 6.80
N ARG A 80 -0.59 8.76 7.85
CA ARG A 80 -0.94 9.83 8.81
C ARG A 80 -1.16 11.18 8.12
N HIS A 81 -0.33 11.50 7.13
CA HIS A 81 -0.35 12.76 6.41
C HIS A 81 -1.12 12.71 5.08
N LEU A 82 -1.67 11.55 4.70
CA LEU A 82 -2.36 11.32 3.42
C LEU A 82 -1.52 11.75 2.21
N ALA A 83 -0.21 11.50 2.25
CA ALA A 83 0.75 12.01 1.29
C ALA A 83 0.60 11.33 -0.09
N PRO A 84 0.38 12.09 -1.18
CA PRO A 84 0.05 11.54 -2.49
C PRO A 84 1.32 11.16 -3.29
N VAL A 85 2.03 10.13 -2.82
CA VAL A 85 3.26 9.60 -3.43
C VAL A 85 3.24 8.06 -3.46
N PRO A 86 3.82 7.41 -4.49
CA PRO A 86 3.71 5.97 -4.72
C PRO A 86 4.79 5.13 -4.01
N LEU A 87 5.13 5.42 -2.74
CA LEU A 87 6.29 4.81 -2.08
C LEU A 87 6.25 3.28 -2.05
N TRP A 88 5.12 2.69 -1.66
CA TRP A 88 5.03 1.24 -1.49
C TRP A 88 5.10 0.50 -2.82
N SER A 89 4.33 0.95 -3.82
CA SER A 89 4.22 0.28 -5.12
C SER A 89 5.51 0.39 -5.90
N HIS A 90 6.17 1.56 -5.85
CA HIS A 90 7.45 1.81 -6.46
C HIS A 90 8.55 0.92 -5.88
N GLN A 91 8.75 0.96 -4.57
CA GLN A 91 9.83 0.20 -3.93
C GLN A 91 9.64 -1.32 -4.05
N LEU A 92 8.41 -1.82 -3.86
CA LEU A 92 8.15 -3.26 -4.00
C LEU A 92 8.27 -3.75 -5.44
N ALA A 93 7.87 -2.94 -6.43
CA ALA A 93 8.08 -3.29 -7.84
C ALA A 93 9.57 -3.44 -8.17
N LEU A 94 10.37 -2.44 -7.81
CA LEU A 94 11.82 -2.46 -8.05
C LEU A 94 12.51 -3.60 -7.28
N ALA A 95 12.19 -3.78 -6.01
CA ALA A 95 12.77 -4.85 -5.20
C ALA A 95 12.42 -6.25 -5.71
N ALA A 96 11.18 -6.46 -6.21
CA ALA A 96 10.77 -7.71 -6.82
C ALA A 96 11.55 -8.00 -8.11
N VAL A 97 11.73 -6.99 -8.96
CA VAL A 97 12.54 -7.13 -10.19
C VAL A 97 14.01 -7.36 -9.85
N ALA A 98 14.57 -6.58 -8.93
CA ALA A 98 15.97 -6.75 -8.52
C ALA A 98 16.26 -8.15 -8.00
N ARG A 99 15.31 -8.74 -7.27
CA ARG A 99 15.49 -10.05 -6.62
C ARG A 99 15.17 -11.24 -7.53
N PHE A 100 14.12 -11.14 -8.36
CA PHE A 100 13.53 -12.29 -9.05
C PHE A 100 13.56 -12.23 -10.57
N ALA A 101 14.01 -11.13 -11.16
CA ALA A 101 14.20 -11.06 -12.60
C ALA A 101 15.52 -11.73 -13.03
N GLY A 102 15.51 -12.38 -14.19
CA GLY A 102 16.75 -12.84 -14.84
C GLY A 102 17.60 -11.66 -15.32
N ASP A 103 18.89 -11.93 -15.58
CA ASP A 103 19.88 -10.90 -15.96
C ASP A 103 19.48 -10.09 -17.20
N ALA A 104 18.84 -10.73 -18.18
CA ALA A 104 18.35 -10.05 -19.38
C ALA A 104 17.28 -9.00 -19.07
N LEU A 105 16.40 -9.26 -18.11
CA LEU A 105 15.36 -8.32 -17.69
C LEU A 105 15.93 -7.23 -16.80
N ARG A 106 16.87 -7.56 -15.92
CA ARG A 106 17.62 -6.56 -15.14
C ARG A 106 18.35 -5.59 -16.06
N GLY A 107 18.98 -6.08 -17.13
CA GLY A 107 19.68 -5.26 -18.12
C GLY A 107 18.73 -4.35 -18.90
N SER A 108 17.56 -4.83 -19.35
CA SER A 108 16.58 -4.03 -20.10
C SER A 108 15.82 -3.02 -19.25
N ASN A 109 15.57 -3.32 -17.97
CA ASN A 109 14.96 -2.41 -16.99
C ASN A 109 16.01 -1.71 -16.10
N GLY A 110 17.28 -1.86 -16.40
CA GLY A 110 18.37 -1.24 -15.64
C GLY A 110 18.29 0.28 -15.57
N SER A 111 17.70 0.92 -16.59
CA SER A 111 17.43 2.37 -16.56
C SER A 111 16.39 2.75 -15.50
N VAL A 112 15.32 1.96 -15.33
CA VAL A 112 14.30 2.21 -14.30
C VAL A 112 14.83 1.88 -12.90
N LEU A 113 15.70 0.87 -12.79
CA LEU A 113 16.35 0.52 -11.53
C LEU A 113 17.43 1.53 -11.13
N ALA A 114 18.10 2.16 -12.13
CA ALA A 114 19.18 3.11 -11.90
C ALA A 114 18.71 4.57 -11.87
N ASP A 115 17.54 4.88 -12.44
CA ASP A 115 16.97 6.22 -12.52
C ASP A 115 15.71 6.29 -11.66
N SER A 116 15.91 6.68 -10.42
CA SER A 116 14.85 6.85 -9.41
C SER A 116 13.85 7.97 -9.73
N THR A 117 14.03 8.71 -10.81
CA THR A 117 13.02 9.64 -11.34
C THR A 117 11.94 8.91 -12.15
N GLN A 118 12.22 7.70 -12.62
CA GLN A 118 11.25 6.86 -13.32
C GLN A 118 10.41 6.05 -12.32
N LEU A 119 9.10 6.23 -12.37
CA LEU A 119 8.20 5.50 -11.50
C LEU A 119 8.04 4.04 -11.97
N ALA A 120 8.04 3.15 -11.00
CA ALA A 120 7.57 1.78 -11.15
C ALA A 120 6.28 1.58 -10.34
N THR A 121 5.45 0.64 -10.73
CA THR A 121 4.23 0.31 -10.00
C THR A 121 4.07 -1.19 -9.81
N LEU A 122 3.36 -1.56 -8.77
CA LEU A 122 2.96 -2.93 -8.46
C LEU A 122 1.48 -2.95 -8.09
N SER A 123 0.76 -3.93 -8.60
CA SER A 123 -0.61 -4.20 -8.19
C SER A 123 -0.82 -5.69 -8.01
N LEU A 124 -1.54 -6.06 -6.95
CA LEU A 124 -2.06 -7.42 -6.73
C LEU A 124 -3.59 -7.45 -6.86
N GLU A 125 -4.18 -6.44 -7.52
CA GLU A 125 -5.63 -6.37 -7.73
C GLU A 125 -6.15 -7.63 -8.43
N GLY A 126 -7.29 -8.15 -7.96
CA GLY A 126 -7.86 -9.42 -8.43
C GLY A 126 -7.31 -10.68 -7.75
N MET A 127 -6.25 -10.57 -6.92
CA MET A 127 -5.74 -11.72 -6.14
C MET A 127 -6.63 -12.06 -4.94
N HIS A 128 -7.35 -11.06 -4.42
CA HIS A 128 -8.16 -11.18 -3.20
C HIS A 128 -9.59 -10.71 -3.48
N GLY A 129 -10.53 -11.63 -3.44
CA GLY A 129 -11.96 -11.30 -3.58
C GLY A 129 -12.36 -10.76 -4.96
N GLY A 130 -13.52 -10.12 -5.01
CA GLY A 130 -14.01 -9.41 -6.18
C GLY A 130 -14.20 -10.26 -7.43
N ARG A 131 -13.80 -9.70 -8.58
CA ARG A 131 -13.96 -10.35 -9.89
C ARG A 131 -12.87 -11.36 -10.22
N GLY A 132 -11.90 -11.54 -9.33
CA GLY A 132 -10.73 -12.38 -9.59
C GLY A 132 -9.76 -11.78 -10.60
N LEU A 133 -8.70 -12.53 -10.88
CA LEU A 133 -7.64 -12.13 -11.79
C LEU A 133 -8.15 -12.21 -13.25
N GLN A 134 -8.06 -11.11 -13.99
CA GLN A 134 -8.51 -10.99 -15.37
C GLN A 134 -7.36 -10.93 -16.39
N LEU A 135 -6.12 -10.96 -15.93
CA LEU A 135 -4.94 -11.02 -16.77
C LEU A 135 -4.44 -12.45 -16.86
N HIS A 136 -4.19 -12.91 -18.08
CA HIS A 136 -3.76 -14.27 -18.42
C HIS A 136 -2.46 -14.22 -19.19
N ALA A 137 -1.56 -15.16 -18.94
CA ALA A 137 -0.31 -15.31 -19.65
C ALA A 137 -0.16 -16.76 -20.15
N ASP A 138 -0.16 -16.92 -21.46
CA ASP A 138 0.07 -18.20 -22.13
C ASP A 138 1.53 -18.33 -22.51
N ALA A 139 2.11 -19.50 -22.31
CA ALA A 139 3.45 -19.79 -22.80
C ALA A 139 3.46 -19.77 -24.33
N ALA A 140 4.48 -19.14 -24.92
CA ALA A 140 4.74 -19.04 -26.35
C ALA A 140 6.13 -19.58 -26.66
N ALA A 141 6.45 -19.80 -27.94
CA ALA A 141 7.73 -20.39 -28.36
C ALA A 141 8.95 -19.61 -27.84
N GLU A 142 8.85 -18.27 -27.78
CA GLU A 142 9.95 -17.39 -27.35
C GLU A 142 9.58 -16.55 -26.11
N GLY A 143 8.71 -17.05 -25.22
CA GLY A 143 8.34 -16.33 -24.02
C GLY A 143 6.87 -16.46 -23.64
N TRP A 144 6.16 -15.34 -23.51
CA TRP A 144 4.78 -15.29 -23.02
C TRP A 144 3.89 -14.41 -23.89
N ARG A 145 2.62 -14.72 -23.92
CA ARG A 145 1.57 -13.90 -24.56
C ARG A 145 0.54 -13.49 -23.50
N LEU A 146 0.48 -12.17 -23.20
CA LEU A 146 -0.46 -11.61 -22.26
C LEU A 146 -1.77 -11.23 -22.93
N ARG A 147 -2.89 -11.63 -22.30
CA ARG A 147 -4.25 -11.30 -22.74
C ARG A 147 -5.12 -10.94 -21.54
N GLY A 148 -6.05 -10.03 -21.75
CA GLY A 148 -7.00 -9.63 -20.73
C GLY A 148 -6.72 -8.25 -20.18
N ARG A 149 -6.93 -8.06 -18.89
CA ARG A 149 -6.92 -6.75 -18.28
C ARG A 149 -6.35 -6.80 -16.85
N ALA A 150 -5.49 -5.84 -16.53
CA ALA A 150 -5.15 -5.52 -15.14
C ALA A 150 -5.94 -4.27 -14.73
N VAL A 151 -6.72 -4.37 -13.66
CA VAL A 151 -7.69 -3.34 -13.25
C VAL A 151 -7.06 -2.42 -12.22
N ALA A 152 -7.39 -1.12 -12.30
CA ALA A 152 -7.06 -0.10 -11.30
C ALA A 152 -5.58 -0.11 -10.85
N VAL A 153 -4.65 -0.30 -11.80
CA VAL A 153 -3.21 -0.30 -11.50
C VAL A 153 -2.77 1.11 -11.10
N PRO A 154 -2.24 1.31 -9.86
CA PRO A 154 -1.84 2.63 -9.40
C PRO A 154 -0.79 3.27 -10.31
N LEU A 155 -0.95 4.55 -10.63
CA LEU A 155 -0.02 5.36 -11.45
C LEU A 155 0.47 4.68 -12.75
N ALA A 156 -0.26 3.73 -13.31
CA ALA A 156 0.18 2.99 -14.49
C ALA A 156 0.38 3.86 -15.74
N ALA A 157 -0.28 5.01 -15.82
CA ALA A 157 -0.08 5.94 -16.94
C ALA A 157 1.25 6.72 -16.82
N GLN A 158 1.77 6.87 -15.61
CA GLN A 158 2.99 7.62 -15.28
C GLN A 158 4.20 6.71 -15.03
N SER A 159 3.97 5.42 -14.86
CA SER A 159 5.04 4.45 -14.57
C SER A 159 5.66 3.92 -15.86
N ALA A 160 6.97 3.71 -15.83
CA ALA A 160 7.71 3.06 -16.91
C ALA A 160 7.60 1.52 -16.81
N LEU A 161 7.52 1.01 -15.58
CA LEU A 161 7.50 -0.42 -15.28
C LEU A 161 6.29 -0.77 -14.41
N ALA A 162 5.62 -1.89 -14.73
CA ALA A 162 4.61 -2.49 -13.87
C ALA A 162 4.95 -3.94 -13.51
N VAL A 163 4.76 -4.31 -12.24
CA VAL A 163 4.79 -5.70 -11.79
C VAL A 163 3.35 -6.15 -11.52
N LEU A 164 2.86 -7.09 -12.34
CA LEU A 164 1.46 -7.51 -12.34
C LEU A 164 1.31 -9.03 -12.23
N PRO A 165 0.31 -9.54 -11.49
CA PRO A 165 -0.04 -10.95 -11.47
C PRO A 165 -0.81 -11.34 -12.74
N ALA A 166 -0.46 -12.47 -13.33
CA ALA A 166 -1.22 -13.07 -14.41
C ALA A 166 -1.43 -14.57 -14.15
N ALA A 167 -2.62 -15.07 -14.50
CA ALA A 167 -2.94 -16.49 -14.45
C ALA A 167 -2.20 -17.22 -15.56
N THR A 168 -1.51 -18.31 -15.24
CA THR A 168 -0.86 -19.22 -16.19
C THR A 168 -1.39 -20.63 -16.03
N ALA A 169 -1.02 -21.54 -16.92
CA ALA A 169 -1.37 -22.96 -16.80
C ALA A 169 -0.80 -23.62 -15.52
N GLN A 170 0.27 -23.06 -14.93
CA GLN A 170 0.91 -23.57 -13.70
C GLN A 170 0.55 -22.78 -12.43
N GLY A 171 -0.45 -21.89 -12.49
CA GLY A 171 -0.84 -21.01 -11.39
C GLY A 171 -0.53 -19.55 -11.68
N VAL A 172 -0.61 -18.71 -10.67
CA VAL A 172 -0.36 -17.27 -10.82
C VAL A 172 1.13 -16.97 -10.75
N ARG A 173 1.61 -16.13 -11.68
CA ARG A 173 2.98 -15.60 -11.69
C ARG A 173 2.98 -14.07 -11.77
N LEU A 174 4.02 -13.45 -11.29
CA LEU A 174 4.27 -12.02 -11.48
C LEU A 174 5.05 -11.77 -12.77
N PHE A 175 4.65 -10.73 -13.49
CA PHE A 175 5.29 -10.31 -14.73
C PHE A 175 5.77 -8.86 -14.58
N ALA A 176 7.01 -8.60 -14.95
CA ALA A 176 7.54 -7.26 -15.09
C ALA A 176 7.32 -6.80 -16.53
N ILE A 177 6.58 -5.71 -16.70
CA ILE A 177 6.08 -5.22 -17.98
C ILE A 177 6.54 -3.79 -18.19
N ASP A 178 7.31 -3.54 -19.24
CA ASP A 178 7.62 -2.19 -19.71
C ASP A 178 6.34 -1.55 -20.27
N LEU A 179 5.87 -0.47 -19.63
CA LEU A 179 4.63 0.21 -20.01
C LEU A 179 4.77 1.19 -21.17
N ALA A 180 5.98 1.38 -21.70
CA ALA A 180 6.24 2.12 -22.94
C ALA A 180 6.04 1.26 -24.20
N GLN A 181 5.92 -0.07 -24.04
CA GLN A 181 5.73 -0.97 -25.18
C GLN A 181 4.42 -0.67 -25.92
N PRO A 182 4.43 -0.71 -27.26
CA PRO A 182 3.23 -0.58 -28.06
C PRO A 182 2.27 -1.77 -27.84
N GLY A 183 0.96 -1.53 -27.97
CA GLY A 183 -0.06 -2.57 -27.84
C GLY A 183 -0.63 -2.72 -26.42
N ILE A 184 -0.26 -1.84 -25.48
CA ILE A 184 -0.89 -1.74 -24.16
C ILE A 184 -1.95 -0.62 -24.20
N GLY A 185 -3.22 -1.00 -24.11
CA GLY A 185 -4.31 -0.05 -23.94
C GLY A 185 -4.33 0.47 -22.49
N LYS A 186 -4.62 1.77 -22.31
CA LYS A 186 -4.73 2.39 -20.99
C LYS A 186 -6.06 3.14 -20.87
N ILE A 187 -6.88 2.78 -19.88
CA ILE A 187 -8.09 3.52 -19.50
C ILE A 187 -7.81 4.18 -18.16
N THR A 188 -7.55 5.48 -18.19
CA THR A 188 -7.16 6.26 -17.00
C THR A 188 -8.36 6.65 -16.16
N GLY A 189 -8.16 6.74 -14.85
CA GLY A 189 -9.12 7.19 -13.85
C GLY A 189 -8.43 7.57 -12.56
N ARG A 190 -9.22 7.76 -11.52
CA ARG A 190 -8.73 8.02 -10.15
C ARG A 190 -9.45 7.11 -9.17
N LEU A 191 -8.70 6.67 -8.16
CA LEU A 191 -9.26 5.96 -7.00
C LEU A 191 -9.98 6.94 -6.05
N THR A 192 -10.71 6.43 -5.07
CA THR A 192 -11.51 7.26 -4.15
C THR A 192 -10.70 8.29 -3.38
N HIS A 193 -9.43 8.02 -3.11
CA HIS A 193 -8.48 8.92 -2.44
C HIS A 193 -7.67 9.78 -3.42
N HIS A 194 -8.18 9.92 -4.64
CA HIS A 194 -7.62 10.73 -5.72
C HIS A 194 -6.28 10.25 -6.32
N GLU A 195 -5.74 9.10 -5.91
CA GLU A 195 -4.59 8.52 -6.60
C GLU A 195 -4.96 8.16 -8.04
N PRO A 196 -4.18 8.58 -9.05
CA PRO A 196 -4.38 8.17 -10.42
C PRO A 196 -4.16 6.66 -10.59
N ALA A 197 -5.02 6.03 -11.36
CA ALA A 197 -4.90 4.62 -11.71
C ALA A 197 -5.31 4.41 -13.17
N ALA A 198 -4.92 3.29 -13.74
CA ALA A 198 -5.40 2.89 -15.06
C ALA A 198 -5.72 1.41 -15.11
N ASP A 199 -6.74 1.07 -15.91
CA ASP A 199 -6.88 -0.27 -16.41
C ASP A 199 -5.93 -0.47 -17.59
N LEU A 200 -5.13 -1.51 -17.53
CA LEU A 200 -4.22 -1.91 -18.59
C LEU A 200 -4.84 -3.04 -19.41
N LEU A 201 -4.97 -2.83 -20.73
CA LEU A 201 -5.59 -3.77 -21.64
C LEU A 201 -4.53 -4.44 -22.52
N PHE A 202 -4.55 -5.77 -22.55
CA PHE A 202 -3.59 -6.59 -23.26
C PHE A 202 -4.31 -7.45 -24.31
N ALA A 203 -4.10 -7.14 -25.58
CA ALA A 203 -4.71 -7.86 -26.71
C ALA A 203 -3.77 -8.92 -27.33
N GLY A 204 -2.98 -9.58 -26.50
CA GLY A 204 -1.99 -10.57 -26.94
C GLY A 204 -0.58 -9.99 -27.03
N LEU A 205 -0.19 -9.17 -26.05
CA LEU A 205 1.16 -8.61 -25.93
C LEU A 205 2.18 -9.74 -25.78
N SER A 206 3.19 -9.74 -26.66
CA SER A 206 4.30 -10.69 -26.58
C SER A 206 5.35 -10.16 -25.61
N LEU A 207 5.76 -11.01 -24.67
CA LEU A 207 6.81 -10.71 -23.70
C LEU A 207 7.92 -11.77 -23.79
N PRO A 208 9.19 -11.40 -23.59
CA PRO A 208 10.29 -12.36 -23.51
C PRO A 208 10.11 -13.31 -22.32
N ALA A 209 10.77 -14.46 -22.36
CA ALA A 209 10.71 -15.46 -21.30
C ALA A 209 11.09 -14.88 -19.93
N GLY A 210 12.07 -13.99 -19.89
CA GLY A 210 12.52 -13.31 -18.67
C GLY A 210 11.55 -12.30 -18.06
N ALA A 211 10.46 -11.93 -18.76
CA ALA A 211 9.46 -11.03 -18.19
C ALA A 211 8.66 -11.64 -17.03
N ALA A 212 8.56 -12.98 -16.99
CA ALA A 212 7.99 -13.69 -15.84
C ALA A 212 9.05 -13.76 -14.73
N LEU A 213 8.75 -13.16 -13.58
CA LEU A 213 9.60 -13.26 -12.40
C LEU A 213 9.65 -14.73 -11.92
N ALA A 214 10.67 -15.08 -11.13
CA ALA A 214 10.79 -16.43 -10.56
C ALA A 214 9.50 -16.87 -9.83
N PRO A 215 9.17 -18.16 -9.81
CA PRO A 215 7.89 -18.64 -9.25
C PRO A 215 7.62 -18.22 -7.80
N GLU A 216 8.66 -18.09 -6.99
CA GLU A 216 8.61 -17.66 -5.59
C GLU A 216 8.37 -16.16 -5.38
N ALA A 217 8.41 -15.37 -6.45
CA ALA A 217 8.26 -13.92 -6.36
C ALA A 217 6.92 -13.50 -5.73
N LEU A 218 5.82 -14.18 -6.07
CA LEU A 218 4.51 -13.87 -5.51
C LEU A 218 4.45 -14.14 -4.00
N ALA A 219 5.02 -15.26 -3.55
CA ALA A 219 5.08 -15.62 -2.13
C ALA A 219 5.93 -14.61 -1.33
N TRP A 220 6.95 -14.00 -1.95
CA TRP A 220 7.74 -12.95 -1.34
C TRP A 220 7.02 -11.59 -1.35
N VAL A 221 6.35 -11.23 -2.44
CA VAL A 221 5.69 -9.92 -2.61
C VAL A 221 4.42 -9.81 -1.76
N ALA A 222 3.55 -10.83 -1.77
CA ALA A 222 2.21 -10.73 -1.19
C ALA A 222 2.19 -10.36 0.30
N PRO A 223 3.00 -10.97 1.20
CA PRO A 223 3.05 -10.56 2.59
C PRO A 223 3.65 -9.16 2.78
N ARG A 224 4.54 -8.72 1.91
CA ARG A 224 5.09 -7.34 1.94
C ARG A 224 4.07 -6.30 1.52
N VAL A 225 3.23 -6.58 0.54
CA VAL A 225 2.08 -5.73 0.18
C VAL A 225 1.10 -5.62 1.35
N ALA A 226 0.81 -6.72 2.05
CA ALA A 226 -0.04 -6.69 3.25
C ALA A 226 0.57 -5.80 4.35
N ALA A 227 1.89 -5.87 4.57
CA ALA A 227 2.59 -5.00 5.51
C ALA A 227 2.51 -3.52 5.10
N CYS A 228 2.71 -3.20 3.82
CA CYS A 228 2.59 -1.83 3.31
C CYS A 228 1.19 -1.25 3.50
N PHE A 229 0.15 -2.00 3.16
CA PHE A 229 -1.22 -1.55 3.38
C PHE A 229 -1.56 -1.45 4.87
N GLY A 230 -1.07 -2.38 5.70
CA GLY A 230 -1.20 -2.30 7.15
C GLY A 230 -0.57 -1.03 7.73
N ALA A 231 0.63 -0.67 7.27
CA ALA A 231 1.35 0.53 7.71
C ALA A 231 0.64 1.83 7.28
N LEU A 232 0.24 1.93 6.01
CA LEU A 232 -0.55 3.07 5.52
C LEU A 232 -1.85 3.24 6.31
N GLN A 233 -2.60 2.13 6.48
CA GLN A 233 -3.86 2.14 7.21
C GLN A 233 -3.68 2.53 8.68
N LEU A 234 -2.61 2.06 9.33
CA LEU A 234 -2.29 2.40 10.70
C LEU A 234 -2.12 3.92 10.86
N GLY A 235 -1.36 4.56 9.98
CA GLY A 235 -1.23 6.02 9.97
C GLY A 235 -2.55 6.74 9.75
N VAL A 236 -3.38 6.26 8.81
CA VAL A 236 -4.71 6.81 8.51
C VAL A 236 -5.63 6.76 9.74
N VAL A 237 -5.75 5.60 10.38
CA VAL A 237 -6.68 5.43 11.50
C VAL A 237 -6.21 6.14 12.78
N GLU A 238 -4.91 6.18 13.01
CA GLU A 238 -4.31 6.86 14.15
C GLU A 238 -4.56 8.37 14.09
N GLU A 239 -4.31 9.00 12.95
CA GLU A 239 -4.57 10.43 12.80
C GLU A 239 -6.07 10.75 12.78
N ALA A 240 -6.90 9.89 12.18
CA ALA A 240 -8.36 10.04 12.25
C ALA A 240 -8.87 9.99 13.69
N LEU A 241 -8.37 9.06 14.51
CA LEU A 241 -8.70 8.97 15.94
C LEU A 241 -8.21 10.19 16.72
N LYS A 242 -6.96 10.63 16.49
CA LYS A 242 -6.40 11.82 17.12
C LYS A 242 -7.25 13.08 16.82
N ARG A 243 -7.65 13.28 15.57
CA ARG A 243 -8.48 14.42 15.14
C ARG A 243 -9.86 14.39 15.78
N VAL A 244 -10.50 13.23 15.88
CA VAL A 244 -11.82 13.13 16.51
C VAL A 244 -11.75 13.33 18.02
N VAL A 245 -10.69 12.86 18.69
CA VAL A 245 -10.47 13.10 20.11
C VAL A 245 -10.30 14.61 20.38
N ALA A 246 -9.49 15.29 19.57
CA ALA A 246 -9.32 16.74 19.67
C ALA A 246 -10.66 17.47 19.47
N TYR A 247 -11.36 17.18 18.37
CA TYR A 247 -12.64 17.80 18.06
C TYR A 247 -13.69 17.61 19.16
N THR A 248 -13.85 16.37 19.64
CA THR A 248 -14.87 16.06 20.68
C THR A 248 -14.55 16.66 22.05
N SER A 249 -13.26 16.87 22.34
CA SER A 249 -12.79 17.52 23.57
C SER A 249 -13.03 19.04 23.58
N GLU A 250 -13.06 19.66 22.41
CA GLU A 250 -13.30 21.12 22.26
C GLU A 250 -14.75 21.46 21.98
N ARG A 251 -15.48 20.63 21.23
CA ARG A 251 -16.86 20.89 20.82
C ARG A 251 -17.83 20.80 21.99
N VAL A 252 -18.44 21.91 22.34
CA VAL A 252 -19.43 22.00 23.43
C VAL A 252 -20.85 21.86 22.88
N GLN A 253 -21.64 20.94 23.45
CA GLN A 253 -23.10 20.80 23.28
C GLN A 253 -23.73 20.39 24.62
N PHE A 254 -24.95 20.80 24.85
CA PHE A 254 -25.66 20.51 26.11
C PHE A 254 -24.87 20.94 27.37
N GLY A 255 -24.13 22.04 27.26
CA GLY A 255 -23.41 22.66 28.39
C GLY A 255 -22.04 22.04 28.73
N GLN A 256 -21.53 21.06 27.97
CA GLN A 256 -20.25 20.41 28.21
C GLN A 256 -19.60 19.94 26.90
N PRO A 257 -18.25 19.65 26.88
CA PRO A 257 -17.60 19.00 25.76
C PRO A 257 -18.29 17.68 25.41
N ILE A 258 -18.45 17.38 24.11
CA ILE A 258 -19.15 16.15 23.71
C ILE A 258 -18.36 14.88 24.09
N ALA A 259 -17.05 14.97 24.27
CA ALA A 259 -16.22 13.88 24.81
C ALA A 259 -16.65 13.44 26.24
N ALA A 260 -17.33 14.29 27.02
CA ALA A 260 -17.85 13.95 28.35
C ALA A 260 -19.02 12.97 28.31
N PHE A 261 -19.68 12.81 27.15
CA PHE A 261 -20.74 11.82 26.98
C PHE A 261 -20.14 10.42 26.85
N GLN A 262 -20.63 9.48 27.65
CA GLN A 262 -20.11 8.11 27.73
C GLN A 262 -20.11 7.40 26.36
N ALA A 263 -21.15 7.64 25.53
CA ALA A 263 -21.23 7.05 24.20
C ALA A 263 -20.07 7.48 23.28
N ILE A 264 -19.59 8.71 23.41
CA ILE A 264 -18.45 9.23 22.64
C ILE A 264 -17.13 8.67 23.19
N SER A 265 -16.93 8.73 24.50
CA SER A 265 -15.68 8.25 25.12
C SER A 265 -15.49 6.74 24.92
N GLN A 266 -16.54 5.94 25.05
CA GLN A 266 -16.49 4.49 24.77
C GLN A 266 -16.17 4.23 23.29
N LYS A 267 -16.78 4.97 22.37
CA LYS A 267 -16.49 4.82 20.93
C LYS A 267 -15.05 5.14 20.57
N CYS A 268 -14.45 6.16 21.19
CA CYS A 268 -13.03 6.46 21.03
C CYS A 268 -12.14 5.34 21.64
N ALA A 269 -12.55 4.75 22.77
CA ALA A 269 -11.82 3.61 23.36
C ALA A 269 -11.86 2.37 22.46
N ASP A 270 -13.02 2.04 21.86
CA ASP A 270 -13.16 0.95 20.89
C ASP A 270 -12.23 1.18 19.68
N CYS A 271 -12.21 2.42 19.16
CA CYS A 271 -11.32 2.78 18.06
C CYS A 271 -9.84 2.62 18.43
N LEU A 272 -9.46 2.97 19.66
CA LEU A 272 -8.08 2.78 20.14
C LEU A 272 -7.70 1.30 20.20
N ILE A 273 -8.61 0.44 20.66
CA ILE A 273 -8.39 -1.02 20.68
C ILE A 273 -8.14 -1.52 19.25
N ASP A 274 -8.91 -1.08 18.26
CA ASP A 274 -8.74 -1.46 16.86
C ASP A 274 -7.38 -1.00 16.28
N VAL A 275 -6.98 0.24 16.58
CA VAL A 275 -5.67 0.79 16.19
C VAL A 275 -4.52 -0.04 16.77
N GLU A 276 -4.57 -0.37 18.06
CA GLU A 276 -3.52 -1.14 18.72
C GLU A 276 -3.48 -2.61 18.30
N ALA A 277 -4.62 -3.19 17.93
CA ALA A 277 -4.68 -4.54 17.35
C ALA A 277 -4.01 -4.59 15.96
N LEU A 278 -4.29 -3.58 15.11
CA LEU A 278 -3.60 -3.45 13.82
C LEU A 278 -2.10 -3.22 14.01
N ARG A 279 -1.70 -2.31 14.92
CA ARG A 279 -0.31 -2.00 15.24
C ARG A 279 0.47 -3.25 15.66
N SER A 280 -0.05 -3.99 16.64
CA SER A 280 0.60 -5.19 17.19
C SER A 280 0.75 -6.27 16.12
N SER A 281 -0.30 -6.48 15.30
CA SER A 281 -0.28 -7.44 14.19
C SER A 281 0.72 -7.05 13.10
N LEU A 282 0.78 -5.76 12.74
CA LEU A 282 1.74 -5.22 11.77
C LEU A 282 3.18 -5.42 12.25
N TRP A 283 3.48 -5.06 13.50
CA TRP A 283 4.83 -5.24 14.06
C TRP A 283 5.27 -6.70 14.05
N GLN A 284 4.37 -7.64 14.37
CA GLN A 284 4.66 -9.06 14.25
C GLN A 284 4.99 -9.46 12.80
N LEU A 285 4.21 -8.98 11.83
CA LEU A 285 4.44 -9.29 10.42
C LEU A 285 5.79 -8.76 9.93
N VAL A 286 6.10 -7.48 10.14
CA VAL A 286 7.34 -6.88 9.64
C VAL A 286 8.57 -7.49 10.29
N TRP A 287 8.50 -7.81 11.60
CA TRP A 287 9.56 -8.53 12.28
C TRP A 287 9.80 -9.94 11.68
N ARG A 288 8.73 -10.69 11.36
CA ARG A 288 8.85 -12.00 10.71
C ARG A 288 9.48 -11.88 9.32
N LEU A 289 9.06 -10.88 8.54
CA LEU A 289 9.61 -10.64 7.20
C LEU A 289 11.11 -10.33 7.22
N ASP A 290 11.56 -9.46 8.13
CA ASP A 290 12.96 -9.07 8.23
C ASP A 290 13.83 -10.16 8.90
N SER A 291 13.21 -11.03 9.71
CA SER A 291 13.86 -12.22 10.28
C SER A 291 13.88 -13.42 9.33
N GLY A 292 13.32 -13.33 8.14
CA GLY A 292 13.25 -14.44 7.17
C GLY A 292 12.35 -15.60 7.61
N LEU A 293 11.39 -15.34 8.50
CA LEU A 293 10.44 -16.33 9.03
C LEU A 293 9.20 -16.44 8.13
N ALA A 294 8.49 -17.58 8.21
CA ALA A 294 7.21 -17.75 7.54
C ALA A 294 6.23 -16.65 7.96
N ALA A 295 5.66 -15.91 7.00
CA ALA A 295 4.88 -14.70 7.25
C ALA A 295 3.45 -14.74 6.70
N GLU A 296 3.06 -15.82 6.03
CA GLU A 296 1.79 -15.92 5.30
C GLU A 296 0.57 -15.77 6.21
N GLY A 297 0.53 -16.51 7.33
CA GLY A 297 -0.52 -16.39 8.33
C GLY A 297 -0.59 -15.00 8.94
N SER A 298 0.56 -14.42 9.35
CA SER A 298 0.62 -13.07 9.89
C SER A 298 0.16 -12.01 8.87
N ALA A 299 0.47 -12.19 7.59
CA ALA A 299 -0.01 -11.31 6.51
C ALA A 299 -1.54 -11.38 6.35
N GLY A 300 -2.13 -12.59 6.48
CA GLY A 300 -3.59 -12.77 6.51
C GLY A 300 -4.24 -12.01 7.66
N VAL A 301 -3.67 -12.09 8.87
CA VAL A 301 -4.15 -11.36 10.07
C VAL A 301 -4.05 -9.84 9.86
N VAL A 302 -2.90 -9.34 9.40
CA VAL A 302 -2.71 -7.90 9.13
C VAL A 302 -3.70 -7.41 8.09
N ARG A 303 -3.91 -8.16 7.00
CA ARG A 303 -4.88 -7.76 5.97
C ARG A 303 -6.31 -7.68 6.50
N ALA A 304 -6.73 -8.63 7.36
CA ALA A 304 -8.05 -8.60 8.00
C ALA A 304 -8.19 -7.38 8.92
N TRP A 305 -7.20 -7.10 9.78
CA TRP A 305 -7.22 -5.91 10.64
C TRP A 305 -7.11 -4.60 9.86
N THR A 306 -6.34 -4.55 8.77
CA THR A 306 -6.27 -3.38 7.87
C THR A 306 -7.66 -3.00 7.36
N CYS A 307 -8.45 -3.96 6.93
CA CYS A 307 -9.80 -3.72 6.46
C CYS A 307 -10.76 -3.34 7.60
N ASP A 308 -10.79 -4.12 8.67
CA ASP A 308 -11.81 -4.01 9.73
C ASP A 308 -11.57 -2.76 10.61
N ALA A 309 -10.34 -2.54 11.09
CA ALA A 309 -9.99 -1.35 11.85
C ALA A 309 -10.15 -0.08 10.99
N GLY A 310 -9.68 -0.13 9.74
CA GLY A 310 -9.84 0.96 8.80
C GLY A 310 -11.28 1.40 8.64
N HIS A 311 -12.16 0.45 8.38
CA HIS A 311 -13.60 0.69 8.26
C HIS A 311 -14.18 1.29 9.54
N ARG A 312 -14.00 0.60 10.67
CA ARG A 312 -14.64 0.99 11.95
C ARG A 312 -14.16 2.34 12.46
N VAL A 313 -12.84 2.57 12.47
CA VAL A 313 -12.26 3.81 13.03
C VAL A 313 -12.62 5.03 12.18
N THR A 314 -12.48 4.96 10.85
CA THR A 314 -12.76 6.13 10.00
C THR A 314 -14.24 6.47 9.94
N HIS A 315 -15.14 5.47 9.92
CA HIS A 315 -16.57 5.69 10.05
C HIS A 315 -16.94 6.29 11.41
N ALA A 316 -16.39 5.79 12.50
CA ALA A 316 -16.61 6.33 13.83
C ALA A 316 -16.13 7.78 13.94
N ALA A 317 -14.94 8.07 13.39
CA ALA A 317 -14.38 9.41 13.38
C ALA A 317 -15.29 10.39 12.61
N GLN A 318 -15.74 10.02 11.41
CA GLN A 318 -16.64 10.85 10.62
C GLN A 318 -18.00 11.03 11.30
N HIS A 319 -18.56 9.98 11.90
CA HIS A 319 -19.83 10.04 12.63
C HIS A 319 -19.75 10.98 13.84
N MET A 320 -18.68 10.92 14.64
CA MET A 320 -18.51 11.76 15.82
C MET A 320 -18.27 13.23 15.50
N HIS A 321 -17.85 13.57 14.27
CA HIS A 321 -17.83 14.96 13.79
C HIS A 321 -19.25 15.49 13.43
N GLY A 322 -20.23 14.59 13.25
CA GLY A 322 -21.59 15.00 12.87
C GLY A 322 -21.63 15.64 11.47
N GLY A 323 -22.46 16.68 11.31
CA GLY A 323 -22.65 17.35 10.01
C GLY A 323 -21.37 17.87 9.36
N ILE A 324 -20.39 18.36 10.15
CA ILE A 324 -19.10 18.83 9.63
C ILE A 324 -18.27 17.69 9.05
N GLY A 325 -18.49 16.44 9.47
CA GLY A 325 -17.78 15.27 8.98
C GLY A 325 -18.05 14.94 7.51
N VAL A 326 -19.15 15.45 6.94
CA VAL A 326 -19.51 15.28 5.52
C VAL A 326 -19.25 16.56 4.69
N ASP A 327 -18.78 17.63 5.33
CA ASP A 327 -18.39 18.85 4.62
C ASP A 327 -17.03 18.62 3.92
N VAL A 328 -17.00 18.83 2.60
CA VAL A 328 -15.81 18.62 1.77
C VAL A 328 -14.68 19.61 2.07
N SER A 329 -14.98 20.73 2.72
CA SER A 329 -13.97 21.69 3.18
C SER A 329 -13.26 21.24 4.45
N TYR A 330 -13.89 20.36 5.26
CA TYR A 330 -13.32 19.80 6.49
C TYR A 330 -12.56 18.48 6.22
N PRO A 331 -11.34 18.28 6.71
CA PRO A 331 -10.45 17.25 6.20
C PRO A 331 -10.79 15.81 6.60
N ILE A 332 -11.66 15.56 7.60
CA ILE A 332 -11.85 14.22 8.18
C ILE A 332 -12.32 13.16 7.16
N HIS A 333 -13.16 13.54 6.18
CA HIS A 333 -13.66 12.64 5.14
C HIS A 333 -12.53 12.03 4.29
N ARG A 334 -11.38 12.71 4.17
CA ARG A 334 -10.23 12.25 3.38
C ARG A 334 -9.63 10.97 3.96
N TYR A 335 -9.64 10.83 5.29
CA TYR A 335 -9.20 9.61 5.97
C TYR A 335 -10.12 8.42 5.65
N THR A 336 -11.43 8.67 5.55
CA THR A 336 -12.39 7.66 5.11
C THR A 336 -12.13 7.21 3.67
N TYR A 337 -11.81 8.13 2.76
CA TYR A 337 -11.50 7.81 1.37
C TYR A 337 -10.22 7.01 1.21
N TRP A 338 -9.15 7.38 1.94
CA TRP A 338 -7.92 6.62 1.97
C TRP A 338 -8.12 5.21 2.53
N SER A 339 -8.77 5.11 3.68
CA SER A 339 -9.09 3.83 4.30
C SER A 339 -9.90 2.93 3.36
N ARG A 340 -10.88 3.49 2.67
CA ARG A 340 -11.73 2.74 1.75
C ARG A 340 -10.95 2.25 0.52
N ALA A 341 -10.01 3.04 -0.01
CA ALA A 341 -9.15 2.62 -1.11
C ALA A 341 -8.24 1.45 -0.69
N ILE A 342 -7.64 1.53 0.50
CA ILE A 342 -6.80 0.46 1.07
C ILE A 342 -7.65 -0.81 1.31
N GLU A 343 -8.84 -0.69 1.88
CA GLU A 343 -9.76 -1.82 2.11
C GLU A 343 -10.10 -2.55 0.80
N ILE A 344 -10.41 -1.79 -0.27
CA ILE A 344 -10.72 -2.36 -1.58
C ILE A 344 -9.49 -3.08 -2.15
N ALA A 345 -8.30 -2.48 -2.07
CA ALA A 345 -7.06 -3.09 -2.56
C ALA A 345 -6.71 -4.39 -1.79
N CYS A 346 -7.10 -4.48 -0.51
CA CYS A 346 -6.99 -5.71 0.30
C CYS A 346 -8.07 -6.77 -0.01
N GLY A 347 -9.11 -6.43 -0.80
CA GLY A 347 -10.24 -7.31 -1.11
C GLY A 347 -11.38 -7.30 -0.09
N GLY A 348 -11.28 -6.47 0.97
CA GLY A 348 -12.26 -6.35 2.05
C GLY A 348 -12.11 -7.38 3.15
N VAL A 349 -12.85 -7.15 4.26
CA VAL A 349 -12.78 -7.99 5.48
C VAL A 349 -13.13 -9.45 5.19
N SER A 350 -14.24 -9.69 4.49
CA SER A 350 -14.76 -11.06 4.26
C SER A 350 -13.78 -11.91 3.47
N ALA A 351 -13.20 -11.39 2.38
CA ALA A 351 -12.21 -12.11 1.59
C ALA A 351 -10.89 -12.32 2.34
N SER A 352 -10.51 -11.37 3.20
CA SER A 352 -9.33 -11.50 4.04
C SER A 352 -9.49 -12.60 5.08
N LEU A 353 -10.65 -12.68 5.76
CA LEU A 353 -10.96 -13.73 6.73
C LEU A 353 -11.12 -15.10 6.06
N GLU A 354 -11.76 -15.16 4.89
CA GLU A 354 -11.85 -16.41 4.12
C GLU A 354 -10.46 -16.93 3.71
N GLY A 355 -9.58 -16.04 3.23
CA GLY A 355 -8.21 -16.39 2.89
C GLY A 355 -7.42 -16.91 4.10
N LEU A 356 -7.54 -16.25 5.25
CA LEU A 356 -6.93 -16.67 6.51
C LEU A 356 -7.48 -18.04 6.96
N GLY A 357 -8.80 -18.24 6.88
CA GLY A 357 -9.44 -19.52 7.22
C GLY A 357 -8.97 -20.67 6.33
N ARG A 358 -8.82 -20.44 5.02
CA ARG A 358 -8.24 -21.46 4.10
C ARG A 358 -6.80 -21.80 4.47
N TRP A 359 -5.99 -20.78 4.78
CA TRP A 359 -4.61 -21.00 5.23
C TRP A 359 -4.57 -21.81 6.52
N LEU A 360 -5.36 -21.49 7.54
CA LEU A 360 -5.44 -22.22 8.80
C LEU A 360 -5.86 -23.69 8.61
N ALA A 361 -6.74 -23.97 7.65
CA ALA A 361 -7.18 -25.33 7.37
C ALA A 361 -6.11 -26.21 6.70
N THR A 362 -5.08 -25.60 6.10
CA THR A 362 -4.01 -26.28 5.36
C THR A 362 -2.66 -26.20 6.05
N ALA A 363 -2.44 -25.20 6.92
CA ALA A 363 -1.20 -25.04 7.66
C ALA A 363 -1.03 -26.16 8.70
N ALA A 364 0.15 -26.74 8.78
CA ALA A 364 0.50 -27.58 9.90
C ALA A 364 0.45 -26.75 11.19
N LEU A 365 -0.11 -27.32 12.28
CA LEU A 365 -0.23 -26.64 13.58
C LEU A 365 1.12 -26.22 14.18
N GLU A 366 2.22 -26.77 13.67
CA GLU A 366 3.59 -26.46 14.08
C GLU A 366 4.11 -25.11 13.56
N ASP A 367 3.45 -24.53 12.55
CA ASP A 367 3.82 -23.25 11.91
C ASP A 367 2.87 -22.11 12.30
N ALA A 368 1.90 -22.34 13.19
CA ALA A 368 0.91 -21.36 13.62
C ALA A 368 1.37 -20.47 14.79
#